data_06b3db948ff598c5987579ebb99ee27c
#
_entry.id   06b3db948ff598c5987579ebb99ee27c
#
_cell.length_a   1.000
_cell.length_b   1.000
_cell.length_c   1.000
_cell.angle_alpha   90.00
_cell.angle_beta   90.00
_cell.angle_gamma   90.00
#
_symmetry.space_group_name_H-M   'P 1'
#
loop_
_entity.id
_entity.type
_entity.pdbx_description
1 polymer ?
#
loop_
_entity_poly.entity_id
_entity_poly.type
_entity_poly.pdbx_seq_one_letter_code
_entity_poly.pdbx_strand_id
1 'polypeptide(L)'
;MKRILCFDYDAVIHRSSAMAQKRSIICTHVPTGDEYTFKTRTEFYGHHKKKAGGWLAEQKGLLLEDFEIHDVVTPEPLENALRTVKVTINGILEKFDCDDYYGYVGGSENFRLDIATLQPYKGNRTADKPVHHAACKDYVLANHNARVANGRESDDCLVSDAYSAMKEKRPWLGVIAEKDYKGCEGDWYDYTKKDMKKVRGFGKLWRGPDGIDGYGRMFKYYQVCSSDDSDNYWAHCFSDKENGPVTAYNALKDCKNDTEA
;
A
#
# COMPACT_ATOMS: atom_id res chain seq x y z
N MET A 1 26.52 -14.69 -12.14
CA MET A 1 25.19 -15.24 -11.76
C MET A 1 24.15 -14.21 -12.15
N LYS A 2 23.12 -14.60 -12.89
CA LYS A 2 21.96 -13.76 -13.15
C LYS A 2 21.23 -13.47 -11.83
N ARG A 3 20.60 -12.30 -11.72
CA ARG A 3 19.85 -11.88 -10.54
C ARG A 3 18.50 -12.59 -10.52
N ILE A 4 18.01 -12.96 -9.35
CA ILE A 4 16.66 -13.50 -9.14
C ILE A 4 15.74 -12.35 -8.76
N LEU A 5 14.58 -12.23 -9.40
CA LEU A 5 13.56 -11.26 -9.04
C LEU A 5 12.51 -11.91 -8.12
N CYS A 6 12.16 -11.21 -7.04
CA CYS A 6 11.08 -11.63 -6.14
C CYS A 6 10.01 -10.54 -6.07
N PHE A 7 8.80 -10.86 -6.48
CA PHE A 7 7.69 -9.91 -6.61
C PHE A 7 6.80 -9.89 -5.37
N ASP A 8 6.45 -8.69 -4.92
CA ASP A 8 5.22 -8.47 -4.17
C ASP A 8 4.05 -8.42 -5.16
N TYR A 9 3.41 -9.56 -5.34
CA TYR A 9 2.29 -9.66 -6.29
C TYR A 9 1.02 -9.01 -5.80
N ASP A 10 0.81 -8.85 -4.49
CA ASP A 10 -0.39 -8.19 -3.97
C ASP A 10 -0.50 -6.77 -4.50
N ALA A 11 0.63 -6.05 -4.55
CA ALA A 11 0.68 -4.71 -5.13
C ALA A 11 0.37 -4.71 -6.64
N VAL A 12 0.90 -5.67 -7.41
CA VAL A 12 0.64 -5.80 -8.85
C VAL A 12 -0.82 -6.13 -9.10
N ILE A 13 -1.38 -7.10 -8.36
CA ILE A 13 -2.77 -7.56 -8.46
C ILE A 13 -3.73 -6.41 -8.16
N HIS A 14 -3.54 -5.75 -7.01
CA HIS A 14 -4.41 -4.66 -6.59
C HIS A 14 -4.44 -3.51 -7.60
N ARG A 15 -3.27 -3.06 -8.06
CA ARG A 15 -3.17 -1.95 -9.01
C ARG A 15 -3.76 -2.31 -10.37
N SER A 16 -3.46 -3.49 -10.89
CA SER A 16 -3.97 -3.94 -12.19
C SER A 16 -5.48 -4.10 -12.18
N SER A 17 -6.04 -4.67 -11.12
CA SER A 17 -7.50 -4.83 -10.98
C SER A 17 -8.20 -3.49 -10.73
N ALA A 18 -7.59 -2.57 -9.97
CA ALA A 18 -8.14 -1.24 -9.75
C ALA A 18 -8.15 -0.38 -11.03
N MET A 19 -7.18 -0.55 -11.93
CA MET A 19 -7.13 0.14 -13.22
C MET A 19 -8.21 -0.35 -14.20
N ALA A 20 -8.72 -1.56 -14.01
CA ALA A 20 -9.78 -2.16 -14.85
C ALA A 20 -11.18 -1.93 -14.29
N GLN A 21 -11.39 -0.83 -13.58
CA GLN A 21 -12.70 -0.40 -13.12
C GLN A 21 -12.77 1.12 -13.03
N LYS A 22 -13.95 1.68 -13.29
CA LYS A 22 -14.26 3.09 -13.07
C LYS A 22 -15.02 3.23 -11.77
N ARG A 23 -14.64 4.21 -10.98
CA ARG A 23 -15.37 4.58 -9.75
C ARG A 23 -16.01 5.94 -9.97
N SER A 24 -17.24 6.06 -9.52
CA SER A 24 -18.02 7.30 -9.45
C SER A 24 -18.88 7.28 -8.20
N ILE A 25 -19.52 8.40 -7.92
CA ILE A 25 -20.57 8.49 -6.91
C ILE A 25 -21.83 9.02 -7.56
N ILE A 26 -22.97 8.53 -7.09
CA ILE A 26 -24.28 9.11 -7.36
C ILE A 26 -24.72 9.82 -6.07
N CYS A 27 -25.06 11.09 -6.19
CA CYS A 27 -25.53 11.93 -5.11
C CYS A 27 -27.01 12.26 -5.39
N THR A 28 -27.91 11.68 -4.59
CA THR A 28 -29.36 11.91 -4.71
C THR A 28 -29.77 12.98 -3.74
N HIS A 29 -30.33 14.08 -4.23
CA HIS A 29 -30.93 15.12 -3.39
C HIS A 29 -32.27 14.64 -2.87
N VAL A 30 -32.32 14.25 -1.59
CA VAL A 30 -33.50 13.60 -0.99
C VAL A 30 -34.79 14.41 -1.13
N PRO A 31 -34.81 15.76 -0.94
CA PRO A 31 -36.02 16.54 -1.04
C PRO A 31 -36.68 16.58 -2.44
N THR A 32 -35.86 16.50 -3.50
CA THR A 32 -36.39 16.60 -4.89
C THR A 32 -36.29 15.29 -5.66
N GLY A 33 -35.47 14.36 -5.22
CA GLY A 33 -35.14 13.13 -5.95
C GLY A 33 -34.17 13.31 -7.11
N ASP A 34 -33.58 14.49 -7.28
CA ASP A 34 -32.63 14.75 -8.36
C ASP A 34 -31.32 13.97 -8.12
N GLU A 35 -30.78 13.36 -9.17
CA GLU A 35 -29.53 12.60 -9.12
C GLU A 35 -28.42 13.31 -9.88
N TYR A 36 -27.23 13.34 -9.25
CA TYR A 36 -26.02 13.92 -9.80
C TYR A 36 -24.89 12.91 -9.72
N THR A 37 -24.12 12.76 -10.80
CA THR A 37 -22.99 11.82 -10.86
C THR A 37 -21.67 12.58 -10.87
N PHE A 38 -20.72 12.18 -9.98
CA PHE A 38 -19.40 12.75 -9.88
C PHE A 38 -18.34 11.65 -9.88
N LYS A 39 -17.11 11.98 -10.31
CA LYS A 39 -15.98 11.04 -10.28
C LYS A 39 -15.51 10.77 -8.86
N THR A 40 -15.59 11.77 -7.99
CA THR A 40 -15.09 11.67 -6.61
C THR A 40 -15.95 12.50 -5.65
N ARG A 41 -15.91 12.15 -4.37
CA ARG A 41 -16.49 12.98 -3.31
C ARG A 41 -15.89 14.38 -3.25
N THR A 42 -14.60 14.53 -3.61
CA THR A 42 -13.94 15.85 -3.66
C THR A 42 -14.54 16.71 -4.77
N GLU A 43 -14.90 16.16 -5.91
CA GLU A 43 -15.59 16.87 -6.98
C GLU A 43 -16.97 17.36 -6.53
N PHE A 44 -17.68 16.55 -5.75
CA PHE A 44 -18.98 16.87 -5.22
C PHE A 44 -18.92 17.94 -4.11
N TYR A 45 -18.30 17.66 -2.96
CA TYR A 45 -18.32 18.55 -1.79
C TYR A 45 -16.96 19.16 -1.40
N GLY A 46 -15.93 19.01 -2.24
CA GLY A 46 -14.61 19.57 -2.00
C GLY A 46 -13.76 18.74 -1.02
N HIS A 47 -12.89 19.41 -0.29
CA HIS A 47 -11.94 18.73 0.58
C HIS A 47 -12.64 17.98 1.72
N HIS A 48 -12.44 16.67 1.81
CA HIS A 48 -13.18 15.75 2.69
C HIS A 48 -13.18 16.16 4.18
N LYS A 49 -12.09 16.75 4.70
CA LYS A 49 -11.98 17.21 6.10
C LYS A 49 -12.69 18.54 6.34
N LYS A 50 -12.64 19.44 5.35
CA LYS A 50 -13.22 20.79 5.46
C LYS A 50 -14.62 20.85 4.87
N LYS A 51 -14.98 19.88 4.02
CA LYS A 51 -16.21 19.86 3.23
C LYS A 51 -16.50 21.22 2.57
N ALA A 52 -15.44 21.79 1.97
CA ALA A 52 -15.46 23.11 1.35
C ALA A 52 -14.91 23.03 -0.07
N GLY A 53 -15.49 23.81 -0.98
CA GLY A 53 -15.22 23.72 -2.39
C GLY A 53 -16.04 22.61 -3.06
N GLY A 54 -15.69 22.24 -4.29
CA GLY A 54 -16.45 21.31 -5.10
C GLY A 54 -17.76 21.89 -5.63
N TRP A 55 -18.48 21.06 -6.37
CA TRP A 55 -19.76 21.46 -7.01
C TRP A 55 -20.78 22.00 -6.01
N LEU A 56 -20.94 21.35 -4.86
CA LEU A 56 -21.94 21.73 -3.84
C LEU A 56 -21.76 23.18 -3.34
N ALA A 57 -20.52 23.66 -3.23
CA ALA A 57 -20.25 25.01 -2.76
C ALA A 57 -20.75 26.11 -3.73
N GLU A 58 -20.97 25.76 -5.00
CA GLU A 58 -21.50 26.66 -6.03
C GLU A 58 -23.03 26.65 -6.07
N GLN A 59 -23.67 25.71 -5.39
CA GLN A 59 -25.12 25.54 -5.39
C GLN A 59 -25.74 26.31 -4.21
N LYS A 60 -26.54 27.33 -4.51
CA LYS A 60 -27.25 28.11 -3.49
C LYS A 60 -28.40 27.30 -2.88
N GLY A 61 -28.37 27.16 -1.56
CA GLY A 61 -29.47 26.55 -0.80
C GLY A 61 -29.47 25.02 -0.73
N LEU A 62 -28.47 24.34 -1.32
CA LEU A 62 -28.29 22.90 -1.16
C LEU A 62 -27.29 22.63 -0.01
N LEU A 63 -27.64 21.73 0.88
CA LEU A 63 -26.81 21.33 2.02
C LEU A 63 -26.35 19.89 1.82
N LEU A 64 -25.15 19.56 2.32
CA LEU A 64 -24.59 18.19 2.19
C LEU A 64 -25.48 17.13 2.85
N GLU A 65 -26.16 17.52 3.93
CA GLU A 65 -27.09 16.67 4.70
C GLU A 65 -28.35 16.30 3.94
N ASP A 66 -28.68 17.02 2.87
CA ASP A 66 -29.82 16.74 2.00
C ASP A 66 -29.50 15.68 0.94
N PHE A 67 -28.27 15.18 0.89
CA PHE A 67 -27.83 14.23 -0.13
C PHE A 67 -27.52 12.85 0.43
N GLU A 68 -28.08 11.82 -0.19
CA GLU A 68 -27.59 10.44 -0.10
C GLU A 68 -26.50 10.20 -1.13
N ILE A 69 -25.35 9.64 -0.70
CA ILE A 69 -24.18 9.43 -1.56
C ILE A 69 -23.90 7.94 -1.68
N HIS A 70 -24.01 7.42 -2.89
CA HIS A 70 -23.77 6.02 -3.23
C HIS A 70 -22.50 5.88 -4.08
N ASP A 71 -21.60 4.96 -3.67
CA ASP A 71 -20.46 4.59 -4.50
C ASP A 71 -20.88 3.66 -5.62
N VAL A 72 -20.45 3.96 -6.83
CA VAL A 72 -20.70 3.16 -8.02
C VAL A 72 -19.39 2.67 -8.61
N VAL A 73 -19.29 1.36 -8.82
CA VAL A 73 -18.13 0.73 -9.47
C VAL A 73 -18.61 0.09 -10.77
N THR A 74 -18.06 0.55 -11.88
CA THR A 74 -18.31 -0.01 -13.22
C THR A 74 -17.07 -0.78 -13.66
N PRO A 75 -17.11 -2.13 -13.69
CA PRO A 75 -15.97 -2.91 -14.14
C PRO A 75 -15.76 -2.77 -15.65
N GLU A 76 -14.50 -2.76 -16.07
CA GLU A 76 -14.09 -3.01 -17.44
C GLU A 76 -14.01 -4.53 -17.68
N PRO A 77 -13.83 -5.00 -18.95
CA PRO A 77 -13.61 -6.43 -19.23
C PRO A 77 -12.41 -6.99 -18.44
N LEU A 78 -12.56 -8.21 -17.93
CA LEU A 78 -11.52 -8.90 -17.14
C LEU A 78 -10.17 -8.94 -17.87
N GLU A 79 -10.21 -9.11 -19.18
CA GLU A 79 -9.02 -9.17 -20.05
C GLU A 79 -8.12 -7.93 -19.89
N ASN A 80 -8.68 -6.77 -19.62
CA ASN A 80 -7.93 -5.53 -19.39
C ASN A 80 -7.10 -5.65 -18.11
N ALA A 81 -7.67 -6.17 -17.03
CA ALA A 81 -6.96 -6.42 -15.78
C ALA A 81 -5.83 -7.43 -15.95
N LEU A 82 -6.13 -8.59 -16.57
CA LEU A 82 -5.15 -9.66 -16.80
C LEU A 82 -4.02 -9.20 -17.73
N ARG A 83 -4.36 -8.46 -18.79
CA ARG A 83 -3.36 -7.85 -19.67
C ARG A 83 -2.43 -6.91 -18.90
N THR A 84 -2.98 -6.08 -18.01
CA THR A 84 -2.19 -5.14 -17.21
C THR A 84 -1.23 -5.87 -16.28
N VAL A 85 -1.68 -6.95 -15.61
CA VAL A 85 -0.81 -7.83 -14.81
C VAL A 85 0.34 -8.36 -15.67
N LYS A 86 0.02 -8.98 -16.81
CA LYS A 86 1.01 -9.58 -17.72
C LYS A 86 2.02 -8.54 -18.21
N VAL A 87 1.56 -7.40 -18.69
CA VAL A 87 2.44 -6.33 -19.21
C VAL A 87 3.35 -5.77 -18.13
N THR A 88 2.82 -5.60 -16.90
CA THR A 88 3.61 -5.11 -15.77
C THR A 88 4.74 -6.08 -15.41
N ILE A 89 4.43 -7.36 -15.24
CA ILE A 89 5.42 -8.37 -14.86
C ILE A 89 6.45 -8.54 -15.99
N ASN A 90 6.02 -8.75 -17.23
CA ASN A 90 6.92 -8.96 -18.36
C ASN A 90 7.82 -7.74 -18.60
N GLY A 91 7.30 -6.52 -18.51
CA GLY A 91 8.10 -5.31 -18.67
C GLY A 91 9.19 -5.16 -17.60
N ILE A 92 8.95 -5.68 -16.38
CA ILE A 92 9.98 -5.72 -15.33
C ILE A 92 11.01 -6.81 -15.64
N LEU A 93 10.59 -7.99 -16.05
CA LEU A 93 11.49 -9.09 -16.42
C LEU A 93 12.42 -8.68 -17.59
N GLU A 94 11.87 -8.08 -18.63
CA GLU A 94 12.61 -7.52 -19.77
C GLU A 94 13.61 -6.44 -19.33
N LYS A 95 13.19 -5.51 -18.46
CA LYS A 95 14.07 -4.45 -17.94
C LYS A 95 15.32 -4.98 -17.27
N PHE A 96 15.21 -6.09 -16.57
CA PHE A 96 16.33 -6.68 -15.82
C PHE A 96 17.01 -7.86 -16.54
N ASP A 97 16.59 -8.15 -17.77
CA ASP A 97 17.06 -9.32 -18.54
C ASP A 97 17.05 -10.59 -17.67
N CYS A 98 15.89 -10.86 -17.07
CA CYS A 98 15.75 -11.87 -16.03
C CYS A 98 14.71 -12.92 -16.41
N ASP A 99 15.13 -14.19 -16.39
CA ASP A 99 14.27 -15.35 -16.64
C ASP A 99 13.91 -16.09 -15.33
N ASP A 100 14.70 -15.88 -14.27
CA ASP A 100 14.50 -16.54 -12.98
C ASP A 100 13.81 -15.58 -11.99
N TYR A 101 12.54 -15.86 -11.73
CA TYR A 101 11.72 -15.05 -10.86
C TYR A 101 10.66 -15.86 -10.12
N TYR A 102 10.21 -15.31 -9.02
CA TYR A 102 9.09 -15.80 -8.22
C TYR A 102 8.49 -14.64 -7.43
N GLY A 103 7.48 -14.92 -6.62
CA GLY A 103 6.93 -13.89 -5.73
C GLY A 103 5.86 -14.44 -4.81
N TYR A 104 5.27 -13.55 -4.04
CA TYR A 104 4.29 -13.91 -3.04
C TYR A 104 2.97 -13.17 -3.25
N VAL A 105 1.88 -13.87 -2.91
CA VAL A 105 0.53 -13.33 -2.73
C VAL A 105 0.09 -13.58 -1.30
N GLY A 106 -0.62 -12.67 -0.69
CA GLY A 106 -1.17 -12.82 0.65
C GLY A 106 -2.13 -14.01 0.77
N GLY A 107 -2.00 -14.77 1.86
CA GLY A 107 -2.93 -15.82 2.24
C GLY A 107 -4.20 -15.31 2.92
N SER A 108 -4.99 -16.23 3.44
CA SER A 108 -6.15 -15.95 4.31
C SER A 108 -5.78 -15.76 5.77
N GLU A 109 -4.67 -16.33 6.19
CA GLU A 109 -4.18 -16.32 7.57
C GLU A 109 -3.06 -15.31 7.75
N ASN A 110 -3.08 -14.59 8.87
CA ASN A 110 -2.03 -13.64 9.22
C ASN A 110 -1.92 -13.58 10.75
N PHE A 111 -0.73 -13.88 11.28
CA PHE A 111 -0.46 -13.87 12.73
C PHE A 111 -0.79 -12.52 13.39
N ARG A 112 -0.79 -11.41 12.62
CA ARG A 112 -1.15 -10.09 13.13
C ARG A 112 -2.61 -10.01 13.61
N LEU A 113 -3.50 -10.85 13.07
CA LEU A 113 -4.88 -10.94 13.53
C LEU A 113 -4.96 -11.49 14.97
N ASP A 114 -4.03 -12.37 15.33
CA ASP A 114 -4.00 -13.02 16.65
C ASP A 114 -3.35 -12.14 17.72
N ILE A 115 -2.33 -11.34 17.32
CA ILE A 115 -1.56 -10.50 18.27
C ILE A 115 -2.09 -9.07 18.39
N ALA A 116 -2.96 -8.61 17.50
CA ALA A 116 -3.53 -7.27 17.51
C ALA A 116 -4.66 -7.15 18.54
N THR A 117 -4.30 -7.02 19.83
CA THR A 117 -5.25 -7.04 20.96
C THR A 117 -5.88 -5.67 21.28
N LEU A 118 -5.24 -4.56 20.93
CA LEU A 118 -5.74 -3.22 21.20
C LEU A 118 -6.73 -2.75 20.14
N GLN A 119 -6.40 -2.94 18.88
CA GLN A 119 -7.23 -2.61 17.73
C GLN A 119 -7.17 -3.76 16.72
N PRO A 120 -8.28 -4.12 16.07
CA PRO A 120 -8.25 -5.16 15.04
C PRO A 120 -7.32 -4.76 13.90
N TYR A 121 -6.35 -5.60 13.57
CA TYR A 121 -5.43 -5.37 12.46
C TYR A 121 -6.20 -5.11 11.15
N LYS A 122 -5.95 -3.97 10.50
CA LYS A 122 -6.67 -3.52 9.29
C LYS A 122 -8.19 -3.43 9.44
N GLY A 123 -8.71 -3.36 10.70
CA GLY A 123 -10.14 -3.36 11.00
C GLY A 123 -10.90 -2.12 10.51
N ASN A 124 -10.19 -1.05 10.21
CA ASN A 124 -10.74 0.17 9.61
C ASN A 124 -10.87 0.12 8.07
N ARG A 125 -10.44 -0.97 7.43
CA ARG A 125 -10.57 -1.12 5.98
C ARG A 125 -11.98 -1.54 5.60
N THR A 126 -12.78 -0.57 5.17
CA THR A 126 -14.18 -0.77 4.73
C THR A 126 -14.34 -0.86 3.22
N ALA A 127 -13.31 -0.47 2.45
CA ALA A 127 -13.39 -0.47 1.01
C ALA A 127 -13.25 -1.89 0.44
N ASP A 128 -14.17 -2.26 -0.42
CA ASP A 128 -14.12 -3.51 -1.15
C ASP A 128 -12.88 -3.59 -2.05
N LYS A 129 -12.35 -4.81 -2.19
CA LYS A 129 -11.31 -5.09 -3.18
C LYS A 129 -11.83 -4.82 -4.59
N PRO A 130 -10.96 -4.42 -5.53
CA PRO A 130 -11.35 -4.24 -6.93
C PRO A 130 -12.05 -5.49 -7.49
N VAL A 131 -13.03 -5.31 -8.38
CA VAL A 131 -13.89 -6.38 -8.90
C VAL A 131 -13.10 -7.58 -9.45
N HIS A 132 -12.01 -7.31 -10.18
CA HIS A 132 -11.19 -8.36 -10.79
C HIS A 132 -10.04 -8.85 -9.92
N HIS A 133 -9.98 -8.45 -8.64
CA HIS A 133 -8.85 -8.78 -7.75
C HIS A 133 -8.64 -10.29 -7.60
N ALA A 134 -9.70 -11.06 -7.36
CA ALA A 134 -9.61 -12.52 -7.20
C ALA A 134 -9.11 -13.19 -8.48
N ALA A 135 -9.67 -12.83 -9.62
CA ALA A 135 -9.28 -13.38 -10.92
C ALA A 135 -7.81 -13.04 -11.29
N CYS A 136 -7.34 -11.82 -10.96
CA CYS A 136 -5.93 -11.45 -11.13
C CYS A 136 -5.02 -12.27 -10.21
N LYS A 137 -5.44 -12.55 -8.98
CA LYS A 137 -4.70 -13.41 -8.05
C LYS A 137 -4.56 -14.84 -8.59
N ASP A 138 -5.66 -15.43 -9.05
CA ASP A 138 -5.67 -16.77 -9.63
C ASP A 138 -4.77 -16.84 -10.89
N TYR A 139 -4.84 -15.80 -11.73
CA TYR A 139 -3.98 -15.68 -12.91
C TYR A 139 -2.49 -15.66 -12.55
N VAL A 140 -2.11 -14.88 -11.55
CA VAL A 140 -0.71 -14.77 -11.08
C VAL A 140 -0.25 -16.11 -10.51
N LEU A 141 -1.06 -16.78 -9.70
CA LEU A 141 -0.76 -18.10 -9.15
C LEU A 141 -0.56 -19.16 -10.23
N ALA A 142 -1.36 -19.11 -11.30
CA ALA A 142 -1.30 -20.07 -12.38
C ALA A 142 -0.15 -19.82 -13.37
N ASN A 143 0.33 -18.57 -13.53
CA ASN A 143 1.18 -18.19 -14.67
C ASN A 143 2.54 -17.56 -14.28
N HIS A 144 2.75 -17.15 -13.01
CA HIS A 144 3.88 -16.31 -12.65
C HIS A 144 4.71 -16.79 -11.46
N ASN A 145 4.82 -18.12 -11.26
CA ASN A 145 5.62 -18.72 -10.18
C ASN A 145 5.34 -18.08 -8.82
N ALA A 146 4.06 -17.83 -8.53
CA ALA A 146 3.62 -17.22 -7.29
C ALA A 146 3.42 -18.26 -6.18
N ARG A 147 3.70 -17.85 -4.95
CA ARG A 147 3.53 -18.63 -3.73
C ARG A 147 2.57 -17.91 -2.80
N VAL A 148 1.71 -18.67 -2.12
CA VAL A 148 0.84 -18.09 -1.09
C VAL A 148 1.64 -17.91 0.20
N ALA A 149 1.63 -16.72 0.76
CA ALA A 149 2.17 -16.44 2.08
C ALA A 149 1.19 -16.99 3.13
N ASN A 150 1.60 -18.05 3.83
CA ASN A 150 0.77 -18.68 4.86
C ASN A 150 1.13 -18.15 6.26
N GLY A 151 0.13 -17.75 7.02
CA GLY A 151 0.27 -17.23 8.38
C GLY A 151 0.95 -15.87 8.51
N ARG A 152 1.28 -15.20 7.39
CA ARG A 152 1.94 -13.89 7.34
C ARG A 152 1.59 -13.14 6.05
N GLU A 153 2.05 -11.91 5.90
CA GLU A 153 1.86 -11.12 4.69
C GLU A 153 2.91 -11.44 3.60
N SER A 154 2.62 -11.09 2.35
CA SER A 154 3.54 -11.26 1.22
C SER A 154 4.86 -10.51 1.45
N ASP A 155 4.79 -9.32 2.01
CA ASP A 155 5.96 -8.47 2.32
C ASP A 155 6.89 -9.09 3.38
N ASP A 156 6.34 -9.79 4.40
CA ASP A 156 7.15 -10.53 5.37
C ASP A 156 8.00 -11.62 4.69
N CYS A 157 7.42 -12.30 3.70
CA CYS A 157 8.14 -13.30 2.92
C CYS A 157 9.27 -12.68 2.10
N LEU A 158 8.99 -11.56 1.42
CA LEU A 158 10.00 -10.85 0.63
C LEU A 158 11.17 -10.38 1.50
N VAL A 159 10.87 -9.81 2.67
CA VAL A 159 11.90 -9.33 3.61
C VAL A 159 12.75 -10.48 4.13
N SER A 160 12.14 -11.62 4.45
CA SER A 160 12.85 -12.84 4.87
C SER A 160 13.80 -13.34 3.78
N ASP A 161 13.35 -13.35 2.52
CA ASP A 161 14.15 -13.77 1.37
C ASP A 161 15.29 -12.77 1.06
N ALA A 162 15.03 -11.48 1.19
CA ALA A 162 16.06 -10.44 1.05
C ALA A 162 17.20 -10.64 2.06
N TYR A 163 16.83 -10.89 3.32
CA TYR A 163 17.80 -11.15 4.38
C TYR A 163 18.62 -12.41 4.13
N SER A 164 17.96 -13.50 3.73
CA SER A 164 18.62 -14.76 3.38
C SER A 164 19.57 -14.58 2.18
N ALA A 165 19.13 -13.89 1.14
CA ALA A 165 19.94 -13.61 -0.04
C ALA A 165 21.18 -12.76 0.28
N MET A 166 21.04 -11.78 1.16
CA MET A 166 22.18 -10.96 1.64
C MET A 166 23.20 -11.79 2.42
N LYS A 167 22.73 -12.65 3.34
CA LYS A 167 23.57 -13.55 4.12
C LYS A 167 24.34 -14.52 3.24
N GLU A 168 23.68 -15.06 2.22
CA GLU A 168 24.25 -16.00 1.25
C GLU A 168 25.02 -15.30 0.13
N LYS A 169 25.04 -13.99 0.07
CA LYS A 169 25.61 -13.18 -1.02
C LYS A 169 25.02 -13.55 -2.41
N ARG A 170 23.77 -13.97 -2.42
CA ARG A 170 23.02 -14.31 -3.65
C ARG A 170 22.55 -13.05 -4.37
N PRO A 171 22.72 -12.93 -5.71
CA PRO A 171 22.15 -11.82 -6.46
C PRO A 171 20.63 -11.92 -6.47
N TRP A 172 19.96 -11.00 -5.76
CA TRP A 172 18.52 -10.97 -5.55
C TRP A 172 18.00 -9.53 -5.63
N LEU A 173 16.75 -9.37 -6.03
CA LEU A 173 16.08 -8.06 -6.10
C LEU A 173 14.59 -8.22 -5.79
N GLY A 174 14.11 -7.53 -4.75
CA GLY A 174 12.69 -7.42 -4.49
C GLY A 174 12.02 -6.39 -5.40
N VAL A 175 10.90 -6.76 -6.00
CA VAL A 175 10.06 -5.89 -6.83
C VAL A 175 8.85 -5.48 -6.03
N ILE A 176 8.73 -4.19 -5.75
CA ILE A 176 7.82 -3.62 -4.76
C ILE A 176 7.07 -2.39 -5.30
N ALA A 177 6.02 -1.98 -4.60
CA ALA A 177 5.28 -0.73 -4.87
C ALA A 177 5.06 0.15 -3.63
N GLU A 178 5.55 -0.25 -2.46
CA GLU A 178 5.22 0.35 -1.18
C GLU A 178 6.41 1.01 -0.48
N LYS A 179 6.11 1.86 0.51
CA LYS A 179 7.12 2.59 1.28
C LYS A 179 7.82 1.74 2.36
N ASP A 180 7.17 0.67 2.82
CA ASP A 180 7.56 -0.06 4.03
C ASP A 180 8.90 -0.78 3.90
N TYR A 181 9.27 -1.16 2.68
CA TYR A 181 10.58 -1.72 2.38
C TYR A 181 11.77 -0.78 2.60
N LYS A 182 11.52 0.53 2.79
CA LYS A 182 12.58 1.47 3.18
C LYS A 182 13.20 1.14 4.54
N GLY A 183 12.43 0.50 5.44
CA GLY A 183 12.88 0.02 6.74
C GLY A 183 13.60 -1.33 6.72
N CYS A 184 13.59 -2.03 5.59
CA CYS A 184 14.06 -3.40 5.46
C CYS A 184 15.35 -3.47 4.62
N GLU A 185 16.41 -4.09 5.17
CA GLU A 185 17.65 -4.27 4.43
C GLU A 185 17.44 -5.17 3.21
N GLY A 186 17.95 -4.73 2.06
CA GLY A 186 17.77 -5.43 0.80
C GLY A 186 18.08 -4.55 -0.41
N ASP A 187 18.03 -5.15 -1.58
CA ASP A 187 17.99 -4.46 -2.86
C ASP A 187 16.54 -4.49 -3.37
N TRP A 188 15.97 -3.31 -3.62
CA TRP A 188 14.56 -3.15 -3.94
C TRP A 188 14.37 -2.36 -5.22
N TYR A 189 13.43 -2.76 -6.05
CA TYR A 189 12.96 -2.01 -7.21
C TYR A 189 11.51 -1.60 -7.01
N ASP A 190 11.29 -0.30 -6.80
CA ASP A 190 9.96 0.30 -6.80
C ASP A 190 9.50 0.48 -8.25
N TYR A 191 8.67 -0.45 -8.74
CA TYR A 191 8.24 -0.45 -10.14
C TYR A 191 7.28 0.70 -10.46
N THR A 192 6.65 1.31 -9.47
CA THR A 192 5.74 2.43 -9.65
C THR A 192 6.48 3.75 -9.87
N LYS A 193 7.60 3.92 -9.17
CA LYS A 193 8.51 5.07 -9.29
C LYS A 193 9.65 4.81 -10.26
N LYS A 194 9.79 3.57 -10.75
CA LYS A 194 10.90 3.11 -11.59
C LYS A 194 12.27 3.35 -10.96
N ASP A 195 12.35 3.25 -9.63
CA ASP A 195 13.51 3.60 -8.82
C ASP A 195 14.13 2.38 -8.14
N MET A 196 15.47 2.36 -8.10
CA MET A 196 16.25 1.33 -7.40
C MET A 196 16.64 1.84 -6.01
N LYS A 197 16.37 1.03 -5.00
CA LYS A 197 16.70 1.34 -3.61
C LYS A 197 17.60 0.26 -3.04
N LYS A 198 18.72 0.68 -2.50
CA LYS A 198 19.63 -0.19 -1.77
C LYS A 198 19.63 0.22 -0.30
N VAL A 199 18.99 -0.59 0.53
CA VAL A 199 18.83 -0.34 1.96
C VAL A 199 19.84 -1.17 2.73
N ARG A 200 20.66 -0.51 3.53
CA ARG A 200 21.70 -1.14 4.36
C ARG A 200 21.89 -0.37 5.66
N GLY A 201 22.13 -1.10 6.74
CA GLY A 201 22.54 -0.57 8.02
C GLY A 201 21.48 0.23 8.76
N PHE A 202 21.92 1.03 9.72
CA PHE A 202 21.02 1.74 10.63
C PHE A 202 20.16 2.80 9.92
N GLY A 203 20.75 3.55 8.99
CA GLY A 203 20.02 4.56 8.21
C GLY A 203 19.79 5.87 8.95
N LYS A 204 18.77 6.62 8.53
CA LYS A 204 18.38 7.93 9.10
C LYS A 204 16.97 8.34 8.74
N LEU A 205 16.44 9.34 9.48
CA LEU A 205 15.17 10.02 9.23
C LEU A 205 15.40 11.46 8.81
N TRP A 206 14.44 12.02 8.05
CA TRP A 206 14.40 13.45 7.71
C TRP A 206 12.97 13.92 7.47
N ARG A 207 12.77 15.25 7.47
CA ARG A 207 11.51 15.86 7.05
C ARG A 207 11.54 16.11 5.56
N GLY A 208 10.63 15.51 4.83
CA GLY A 208 10.39 15.73 3.41
C GLY A 208 9.14 16.58 3.15
N PRO A 209 8.86 16.91 1.89
CA PRO A 209 7.68 17.70 1.50
C PRO A 209 6.36 17.00 1.85
N ASP A 210 6.33 15.67 1.79
CA ASP A 210 5.15 14.85 2.04
C ASP A 210 5.08 14.29 3.47
N GLY A 211 5.95 14.77 4.38
CA GLY A 211 6.01 14.33 5.77
C GLY A 211 7.39 13.77 6.17
N ILE A 212 7.38 12.87 7.14
CA ILE A 212 8.62 12.23 7.61
C ILE A 212 8.99 11.10 6.65
N ASP A 213 10.27 11.07 6.24
CA ASP A 213 10.84 10.03 5.40
C ASP A 213 12.16 9.52 6.00
N GLY A 214 12.66 8.38 5.48
CA GLY A 214 13.86 7.75 6.00
C GLY A 214 14.21 6.46 5.27
N TYR A 215 15.25 5.79 5.76
CA TYR A 215 15.63 4.46 5.33
C TYR A 215 16.41 3.71 6.42
N GLY A 216 16.57 2.39 6.24
CA GLY A 216 17.31 1.52 7.15
C GLY A 216 16.51 1.19 8.42
N ARG A 217 17.17 0.56 9.39
CA ARG A 217 16.53 0.16 10.65
C ARG A 217 15.92 1.33 11.42
N MET A 218 16.50 2.51 11.31
CA MET A 218 15.95 3.75 11.88
C MET A 218 14.54 4.03 11.35
N PHE A 219 14.29 3.84 10.05
CA PHE A 219 12.96 4.00 9.49
C PHE A 219 12.00 2.91 9.98
N LYS A 220 12.49 1.68 10.24
CA LYS A 220 11.67 0.62 10.86
C LYS A 220 11.27 0.97 12.29
N TYR A 221 12.19 1.48 13.10
CA TYR A 221 11.86 1.98 14.44
C TYR A 221 10.82 3.12 14.39
N TYR A 222 11.01 4.05 13.46
CA TYR A 222 10.03 5.11 13.25
C TYR A 222 8.64 4.57 12.92
N GLN A 223 8.52 3.55 12.04
CA GLN A 223 7.24 2.93 11.70
C GLN A 223 6.59 2.25 12.92
N VAL A 224 7.38 1.58 13.77
CA VAL A 224 6.88 0.96 15.00
C VAL A 224 6.42 1.99 16.03
N CYS A 225 7.13 3.11 16.13
CA CYS A 225 6.84 4.18 17.11
C CYS A 225 5.82 5.20 16.62
N SER A 226 5.41 5.13 15.36
CA SER A 226 4.41 6.00 14.74
C SER A 226 3.13 5.23 14.48
N SER A 227 1.99 5.81 14.83
CA SER A 227 0.69 5.23 14.46
C SER A 227 0.55 5.13 12.96
N ASP A 228 -0.09 4.06 12.49
CA ASP A 228 -0.39 3.82 11.07
C ASP A 228 -1.89 3.53 10.87
N ASP A 229 -2.60 4.51 10.32
CA ASP A 229 -4.03 4.40 10.01
C ASP A 229 -4.31 3.28 9.00
N SER A 230 -3.35 2.96 8.12
CA SER A 230 -3.56 1.94 7.08
C SER A 230 -3.62 0.52 7.64
N ASP A 231 -2.96 0.29 8.77
CA ASP A 231 -2.95 -0.99 9.49
C ASP A 231 -3.82 -0.96 10.76
N ASN A 232 -4.48 0.18 11.04
CA ASN A 232 -5.23 0.41 12.25
C ASN A 232 -4.36 0.21 13.51
N TYR A 233 -3.11 0.68 13.43
CA TYR A 233 -2.11 0.53 14.48
C TYR A 233 -1.90 1.85 15.22
N TRP A 234 -2.05 1.81 16.55
CA TRP A 234 -1.84 2.94 17.44
C TRP A 234 -0.60 2.73 18.29
N ALA A 235 0.42 3.55 18.08
CA ALA A 235 1.64 3.52 18.86
C ALA A 235 1.51 4.38 20.12
N HIS A 236 1.93 3.85 21.27
CA HIS A 236 1.94 4.52 22.58
C HIS A 236 3.33 4.45 23.23
N CYS A 237 4.40 4.42 22.43
CA CYS A 237 5.76 4.20 22.93
C CYS A 237 6.28 5.34 23.81
N PHE A 238 5.81 6.58 23.61
CA PHE A 238 6.37 7.77 24.24
C PHE A 238 5.35 8.56 25.11
N SER A 239 4.09 8.18 25.11
CA SER A 239 3.05 8.84 25.88
C SER A 239 1.82 7.96 26.01
N ASP A 240 0.92 8.33 26.95
CA ASP A 240 -0.40 7.68 27.10
C ASP A 240 -1.36 8.02 25.96
N LYS A 241 -0.96 8.92 25.05
CA LYS A 241 -1.71 9.27 23.85
C LYS A 241 -1.08 8.62 22.64
N GLU A 242 -1.88 8.45 21.59
CA GLU A 242 -1.40 7.99 20.28
C GLU A 242 -0.22 8.84 19.79
N ASN A 243 0.87 8.18 19.41
CA ASN A 243 2.07 8.82 18.90
C ASN A 243 1.95 9.03 17.38
N GLY A 244 1.78 10.28 16.99
CA GLY A 244 1.81 10.65 15.57
C GLY A 244 3.23 10.70 14.99
N PRO A 245 3.35 10.85 13.66
CA PRO A 245 4.62 10.87 12.94
C PRO A 245 5.66 11.86 13.47
N VAL A 246 5.22 13.04 13.90
CA VAL A 246 6.12 14.10 14.42
C VAL A 246 6.71 13.72 15.79
N THR A 247 5.91 13.08 16.65
CA THR A 247 6.36 12.61 17.97
C THR A 247 7.44 11.54 17.80
N ALA A 248 7.17 10.51 17.00
CA ALA A 248 8.12 9.45 16.70
C ALA A 248 9.42 9.99 16.06
N TYR A 249 9.31 10.91 15.10
CA TYR A 249 10.47 11.56 14.49
C TYR A 249 11.33 12.31 15.52
N ASN A 250 10.72 13.13 16.38
CA ASN A 250 11.47 13.91 17.35
C ASN A 250 12.19 13.03 18.38
N ALA A 251 11.62 11.88 18.74
CA ALA A 251 12.23 10.94 19.65
C ALA A 251 13.45 10.22 19.03
N LEU A 252 13.38 9.91 17.73
CA LEU A 252 14.35 9.02 17.08
C LEU A 252 15.41 9.71 16.23
N LYS A 253 15.17 10.92 15.71
CA LYS A 253 15.99 11.58 14.68
C LYS A 253 17.47 11.72 15.01
N ASP A 254 17.83 11.78 16.29
CA ASP A 254 19.19 11.99 16.77
C ASP A 254 19.90 10.69 17.22
N CYS A 255 19.17 9.55 17.24
CA CYS A 255 19.73 8.24 17.55
C CYS A 255 20.74 7.81 16.49
N LYS A 256 21.85 7.21 16.93
CA LYS A 256 22.99 6.83 16.06
C LYS A 256 23.12 5.32 15.85
N ASN A 257 22.45 4.54 16.65
CA ASN A 257 22.52 3.07 16.65
C ASN A 257 21.24 2.46 17.24
N ASP A 258 21.15 1.13 17.15
CA ASP A 258 19.97 0.37 17.60
C ASP A 258 19.73 0.44 19.11
N THR A 259 20.74 0.72 19.91
CA THR A 259 20.60 0.83 21.38
C THR A 259 19.98 2.14 21.82
N GLU A 260 20.17 3.18 21.03
CA GLU A 260 19.61 4.53 21.31
C GLU A 260 18.18 4.65 20.77
N ALA A 261 17.81 3.90 19.73
CA ALA A 261 16.52 3.91 19.12
C ALA A 261 15.54 2.95 19.80
#